data_6b369446f15baedc4adf3a9ff9174870
#
_entry.id   6b369446f15baedc4adf3a9ff9174870
#
_cell.length_a   1.000
_cell.length_b   1.000
_cell.length_c   1.000
_cell.angle_alpha   90.00
_cell.angle_beta   90.00
_cell.angle_gamma   90.00
#
_symmetry.space_group_name_H-M   'P 1'
#
loop_
_entity.id
_entity.type
_entity.pdbx_description
1 polymer ?
#
loop_
_entity_poly.entity_id
_entity_poly.type
_entity_poly.pdbx_seq_one_letter_code
_entity_poly.pdbx_strand_id
1 'polypeptide(L)'
;MEEMMQFLRTRRTYRRFEQRPVDHAIAAEILEAARIASCGANRQTLKYVLVESPAMVAKMQPLVHWAAYLPPEQGCPAPDETPVLFIAVCQDESLPGANDTDAGLALGSMTAAAWAHGVGS
;
A
#
# COMPACT_ATOMS: atom_id res chain seq x y z
N MET A 1 -0.28 19.89 -15.84
CA MET A 1 -0.46 18.62 -16.63
C MET A 1 0.86 17.87 -16.75
N GLU A 2 1.90 18.51 -17.24
CA GLU A 2 3.23 17.87 -17.39
C GLU A 2 3.79 17.32 -16.06
N GLU A 3 3.69 18.09 -14.98
CA GLU A 3 4.12 17.67 -13.64
C GLU A 3 3.41 16.40 -13.15
N MET A 4 2.10 16.32 -13.37
CA MET A 4 1.32 15.11 -13.01
C MET A 4 1.76 13.90 -13.84
N MET A 5 2.00 14.07 -15.12
CA MET A 5 2.47 13.01 -15.98
C MET A 5 3.88 12.56 -15.60
N GLN A 6 4.76 13.51 -15.23
CA GLN A 6 6.10 13.19 -14.73
C GLN A 6 6.03 12.42 -13.40
N PHE A 7 5.16 12.85 -12.49
CA PHE A 7 4.89 12.15 -11.24
C PHE A 7 4.49 10.68 -11.49
N LEU A 8 3.52 10.46 -12.36
CA LEU A 8 3.05 9.10 -12.70
C LEU A 8 4.15 8.25 -13.35
N ARG A 9 4.97 8.85 -14.22
CA ARG A 9 6.08 8.16 -14.88
C ARG A 9 7.21 7.76 -13.95
N THR A 10 7.41 8.51 -12.87
CA THR A 10 8.52 8.28 -11.93
C THR A 10 8.17 7.30 -10.81
N ARG A 11 6.88 7.10 -10.51
CA ARG A 11 6.49 6.12 -9.51
C ARG A 11 6.88 4.71 -9.93
N ARG A 12 7.46 3.95 -9.01
CA ARG A 12 7.86 2.55 -9.20
C ARG A 12 7.37 1.70 -8.04
N THR A 13 7.29 0.40 -8.26
CA THR A 13 7.11 -0.58 -7.20
C THR A 13 8.46 -0.84 -6.53
N TYR A 14 8.50 -0.67 -5.22
CA TYR A 14 9.67 -0.92 -4.39
C TYR A 14 9.52 -2.23 -3.62
N ARG A 15 10.61 -2.95 -3.46
CA ARG A 15 10.67 -4.21 -2.71
C ARG A 15 11.79 -4.21 -1.68
N ARG A 16 12.53 -3.11 -1.57
CA ARG A 16 13.60 -2.88 -0.60
C ARG A 16 13.40 -1.52 0.01
N PHE A 17 13.44 -1.44 1.32
CA PHE A 17 13.03 -0.27 2.06
C PHE A 17 14.09 0.14 3.06
N GLU A 18 14.25 1.46 3.24
CA GLU A 18 15.02 2.00 4.34
C GLU A 18 14.32 1.68 5.67
N GLN A 19 15.12 1.42 6.72
CA GLN A 19 14.59 1.14 8.06
C GLN A 19 14.32 2.44 8.81
N ARG A 20 13.58 3.33 8.17
CA ARG A 20 13.16 4.62 8.72
C ARG A 20 11.64 4.62 8.89
N PRO A 21 11.13 4.93 10.09
CA PRO A 21 9.68 5.01 10.30
C PRO A 21 9.01 6.00 9.36
N VAL A 22 7.82 5.67 8.89
CA VAL A 22 6.94 6.61 8.17
C VAL A 22 6.17 7.40 9.22
N ASP A 23 6.12 8.72 9.07
CA ASP A 23 5.32 9.57 9.94
C ASP A 23 3.85 9.14 9.90
N HIS A 24 3.22 9.04 11.07
CA HIS A 24 1.81 8.68 11.19
C HIS A 24 0.90 9.62 10.38
N ALA A 25 1.22 10.91 10.32
CA ALA A 25 0.47 11.87 9.51
C ALA A 25 0.51 11.52 8.01
N ILE A 26 1.66 11.05 7.51
CA ILE A 26 1.80 10.59 6.12
C ILE A 26 0.97 9.31 5.91
N ALA A 27 1.04 8.36 6.83
CA ALA A 27 0.23 7.14 6.76
C ALA A 27 -1.27 7.46 6.75
N ALA A 28 -1.71 8.44 7.53
CA ALA A 28 -3.09 8.92 7.54
C ALA A 28 -3.52 9.53 6.20
N GLU A 29 -2.66 10.31 5.55
CA GLU A 29 -2.95 10.87 4.22
C GLU A 29 -3.01 9.78 3.13
N ILE A 30 -2.18 8.76 3.23
CA ILE A 30 -2.25 7.60 2.33
C ILE A 30 -3.59 6.89 2.49
N LEU A 31 -4.07 6.69 3.71
CA LEU A 31 -5.39 6.11 3.98
C LEU A 31 -6.52 7.01 3.50
N GLU A 32 -6.39 8.32 3.64
CA GLU A 32 -7.38 9.28 3.11
C GLU A 32 -7.49 9.18 1.58
N ALA A 33 -6.37 8.98 0.87
CA ALA A 33 -6.39 8.76 -0.57
C ALA A 33 -7.20 7.51 -0.95
N ALA A 34 -7.12 6.45 -0.15
CA ALA A 34 -7.96 5.26 -0.33
C ALA A 34 -9.44 5.54 -0.05
N ARG A 35 -9.73 6.28 1.02
CA ARG A 35 -11.10 6.62 1.43
C ARG A 35 -11.85 7.40 0.36
N ILE A 36 -11.18 8.33 -0.32
CA ILE A 36 -11.78 9.18 -1.37
C ILE A 36 -11.71 8.56 -2.76
N ALA A 37 -11.08 7.40 -2.93
CA ALA A 37 -11.05 6.71 -4.21
C ALA A 37 -12.46 6.30 -4.66
N SER A 38 -12.65 6.25 -5.97
CA SER A 38 -13.93 5.81 -6.55
C SER A 38 -14.22 4.36 -6.21
N CYS A 39 -15.48 4.04 -5.94
CA CYS A 39 -15.95 2.67 -5.79
C CYS A 39 -17.32 2.49 -6.43
N GLY A 40 -17.65 1.27 -6.81
CA GLY A 40 -18.90 0.94 -7.49
C GLY A 40 -20.12 1.32 -6.66
N ALA A 41 -21.00 2.15 -7.22
CA ALA A 41 -22.23 2.64 -6.58
C ALA A 41 -22.02 3.24 -5.17
N ASN A 42 -20.81 3.73 -4.89
CA ASN A 42 -20.42 4.27 -3.57
C ASN A 42 -20.70 3.29 -2.40
N ARG A 43 -20.54 2.01 -2.61
CA ARG A 43 -20.88 0.98 -1.62
C ARG A 43 -19.89 0.91 -0.45
N GLN A 44 -18.66 1.38 -0.64
CA GLN A 44 -17.67 1.54 0.42
C GLN A 44 -17.41 0.26 1.21
N THR A 45 -17.20 -0.85 0.50
CA THR A 45 -17.04 -2.19 1.09
C THR A 45 -15.65 -2.44 1.68
N LEU A 46 -14.69 -1.55 1.44
CA LEU A 46 -13.32 -1.73 1.89
C LEU A 46 -13.12 -1.24 3.31
N LYS A 47 -12.30 -1.96 4.06
CA LYS A 47 -11.78 -1.60 5.38
C LYS A 47 -10.26 -1.68 5.34
N TYR A 48 -9.60 -0.92 6.18
CA TYR A 48 -8.15 -0.82 6.19
C TYR A 48 -7.62 -1.06 7.58
N VAL A 49 -6.51 -1.79 7.67
CA VAL A 49 -5.77 -1.97 8.92
C VAL A 49 -4.37 -1.41 8.71
N LEU A 50 -4.06 -0.36 9.46
CA LEU A 50 -2.73 0.25 9.49
C LEU A 50 -1.87 -0.47 10.53
N VAL A 51 -0.75 -1.02 10.09
CA VAL A 51 0.21 -1.75 10.93
C VAL A 51 1.50 -0.95 10.97
N GLU A 52 1.76 -0.26 12.08
CA GLU A 52 2.91 0.64 12.26
C GLU A 52 3.89 0.15 13.33
N SER A 53 3.40 -0.58 14.34
CA SER A 53 4.29 -1.01 15.41
C SER A 53 5.31 -2.03 14.91
N PRO A 54 6.60 -1.89 15.27
CA PRO A 54 7.64 -2.82 14.82
C PRO A 54 7.32 -4.29 15.13
N ALA A 55 6.71 -4.57 16.29
CA ALA A 55 6.32 -5.92 16.67
C ALA A 55 5.25 -6.53 15.76
N MET A 56 4.26 -5.75 15.35
CA MET A 56 3.21 -6.21 14.43
C MET A 56 3.71 -6.29 13.00
N VAL A 57 4.54 -5.32 12.56
CA VAL A 57 5.21 -5.38 11.25
C VAL A 57 6.02 -6.67 11.13
N ALA A 58 6.80 -7.03 12.15
CA ALA A 58 7.57 -8.27 12.16
C ALA A 58 6.69 -9.53 12.02
N LYS A 59 5.48 -9.52 12.59
CA LYS A 59 4.50 -10.62 12.44
C LYS A 59 3.88 -10.67 11.04
N MET A 60 3.77 -9.55 10.36
CA MET A 60 3.23 -9.49 9.00
C MET A 60 4.22 -10.02 7.95
N GLN A 61 5.52 -9.82 8.16
CA GLN A 61 6.56 -10.17 7.18
C GLN A 61 6.44 -11.60 6.62
N PRO A 62 6.32 -12.66 7.44
CA PRO A 62 6.25 -14.02 6.92
C PRO A 62 4.93 -14.35 6.21
N LEU A 63 3.91 -13.49 6.31
CA LEU A 63 2.60 -13.69 5.67
C LEU A 63 2.54 -13.10 4.26
N VAL A 64 3.55 -12.35 3.84
CA VAL A 64 3.58 -11.63 2.57
C VAL A 64 4.39 -12.42 1.54
N HIS A 65 3.87 -12.52 0.32
CA HIS A 65 4.57 -13.08 -0.82
C HIS A 65 5.19 -11.96 -1.66
N TRP A 66 6.51 -12.03 -1.83
CA TRP A 66 7.29 -11.03 -2.56
C TRP A 66 7.53 -11.48 -4.00
N ALA A 67 7.11 -10.66 -4.97
CA ALA A 67 7.45 -10.84 -6.39
C ALA A 67 7.67 -12.31 -6.80
N ALA A 68 6.67 -13.17 -6.59
CA ALA A 68 6.77 -14.62 -6.69
C ALA A 68 7.24 -15.15 -8.06
N TYR A 69 7.21 -14.30 -9.10
CA TYR A 69 7.74 -14.58 -10.44
C TYR A 69 9.25 -14.33 -10.58
N LEU A 70 9.90 -13.77 -9.55
CA LEU A 70 11.34 -13.56 -9.51
C LEU A 70 12.03 -14.59 -8.61
N PRO A 71 13.32 -14.89 -8.85
CA PRO A 71 14.10 -15.65 -7.88
C PRO A 71 14.10 -14.95 -6.51
N PRO A 72 14.09 -15.70 -5.38
CA PRO A 72 14.02 -15.11 -4.05
C PRO A 72 15.08 -14.05 -3.76
N GLU A 73 16.30 -14.22 -4.25
CA GLU A 73 17.40 -13.28 -4.11
C GLU A 73 17.14 -11.93 -4.79
N GLN A 74 16.22 -11.88 -5.75
CA GLN A 74 15.81 -10.66 -6.46
C GLN A 74 14.47 -10.12 -5.95
N GLY A 75 13.53 -10.99 -5.61
CA GLY A 75 12.17 -10.66 -5.24
C GLY A 75 12.00 -10.34 -3.76
N CYS A 76 12.64 -11.11 -2.88
CA CYS A 76 12.52 -10.94 -1.43
C CYS A 76 13.48 -9.88 -0.91
N PRO A 77 13.03 -8.96 -0.02
CA PRO A 77 13.94 -8.05 0.66
C PRO A 77 14.81 -8.80 1.66
N ALA A 78 16.03 -8.30 1.87
CA ALA A 78 16.86 -8.76 2.99
C ALA A 78 16.22 -8.37 4.33
N PRO A 79 16.58 -9.01 5.46
CA PRO A 79 15.98 -8.70 6.75
C PRO A 79 16.08 -7.24 7.19
N ASP A 80 17.09 -6.52 6.75
CA ASP A 80 17.33 -5.10 7.02
C ASP A 80 16.77 -4.17 5.93
N GLU A 81 16.02 -4.71 4.97
CA GLU A 81 15.40 -3.96 3.87
C GLU A 81 13.87 -4.21 3.79
N THR A 82 13.28 -4.80 4.81
CA THR A 82 11.84 -5.12 4.84
C THR A 82 11.00 -3.86 5.04
N PRO A 83 9.71 -3.87 4.66
CA PRO A 83 8.82 -2.74 4.93
C PRO A 83 8.75 -2.42 6.42
N VAL A 84 8.61 -1.14 6.74
CA VAL A 84 8.44 -0.65 8.12
C VAL A 84 6.97 -0.38 8.48
N LEU A 85 6.08 -0.49 7.49
CA LEU A 85 4.65 -0.25 7.64
C LEU A 85 3.89 -1.13 6.66
N PHE A 86 2.73 -1.63 7.08
CA PHE A 86 1.77 -2.28 6.20
C PHE A 86 0.40 -1.62 6.30
N ILE A 87 -0.31 -1.58 5.19
CA ILE A 87 -1.74 -1.29 5.15
C ILE A 87 -2.42 -2.50 4.55
N ALA A 88 -3.19 -3.23 5.35
CA ALA A 88 -4.01 -4.32 4.86
C ALA A 88 -5.34 -3.78 4.34
N VAL A 89 -5.65 -4.09 3.09
CA VAL A 89 -6.93 -3.76 2.46
C VAL A 89 -7.84 -4.98 2.58
N CYS A 90 -8.95 -4.81 3.27
CA CYS A 90 -9.90 -5.88 3.55
C CYS A 90 -11.24 -5.59 2.89
N GLN A 91 -11.89 -6.63 2.37
CA GLN A 91 -13.26 -6.55 1.88
C GLN A 91 -14.23 -6.92 3.01
N ASP A 92 -15.23 -6.08 3.25
CA ASP A 92 -16.33 -6.41 4.15
C ASP A 92 -17.38 -7.22 3.39
N GLU A 93 -17.31 -8.53 3.50
CA GLU A 93 -18.19 -9.46 2.78
C GLU A 93 -19.65 -9.42 3.29
N SER A 94 -19.91 -8.79 4.42
CA SER A 94 -21.27 -8.57 4.91
C SER A 94 -22.01 -7.47 4.13
N LEU A 95 -21.27 -6.64 3.38
CA LEU A 95 -21.82 -5.58 2.54
C LEU A 95 -22.00 -6.07 1.11
N PRO A 96 -23.09 -5.67 0.42
CA PRO A 96 -23.29 -6.05 -0.97
C PRO A 96 -22.29 -5.34 -1.89
N GLY A 97 -21.78 -6.04 -2.90
CA GLY A 97 -20.98 -5.46 -3.97
C GLY A 97 -19.48 -5.37 -3.69
N ALA A 98 -18.97 -6.15 -2.71
CA ALA A 98 -17.55 -6.35 -2.55
C ALA A 98 -16.91 -6.87 -3.86
N ASN A 99 -15.83 -6.23 -4.33
CA ASN A 99 -15.17 -6.59 -5.58
C ASN A 99 -13.71 -6.14 -5.61
N ASP A 100 -12.92 -6.80 -6.45
CA ASP A 100 -11.48 -6.53 -6.57
C ASP A 100 -11.16 -5.25 -7.33
N THR A 101 -12.05 -4.78 -8.18
CA THR A 101 -11.85 -3.52 -8.92
C THR A 101 -11.78 -2.34 -7.96
N ASP A 102 -12.67 -2.26 -6.98
CA ASP A 102 -12.66 -1.20 -5.97
C ASP A 102 -11.37 -1.26 -5.13
N ALA A 103 -10.93 -2.45 -4.76
CA ALA A 103 -9.65 -2.64 -4.07
C ALA A 103 -8.47 -2.12 -4.90
N GLY A 104 -8.45 -2.42 -6.21
CA GLY A 104 -7.42 -1.92 -7.13
C GLY A 104 -7.41 -0.39 -7.25
N LEU A 105 -8.58 0.25 -7.30
CA LEU A 105 -8.69 1.71 -7.33
C LEU A 105 -8.15 2.35 -6.04
N ALA A 106 -8.49 1.79 -4.88
CA ALA A 106 -7.97 2.25 -3.60
C ALA A 106 -6.45 2.07 -3.49
N LEU A 107 -5.93 0.92 -3.88
CA LEU A 107 -4.48 0.64 -3.92
C LEU A 107 -3.74 1.60 -4.84
N GLY A 108 -4.26 1.87 -6.03
CA GLY A 108 -3.68 2.84 -6.96
C GLY A 108 -3.61 4.25 -6.36
N SER A 109 -4.66 4.69 -5.68
CA SER A 109 -4.70 5.98 -5.00
C SER A 109 -3.69 6.04 -3.84
N MET A 110 -3.59 4.99 -3.03
CA MET A 110 -2.63 4.90 -1.91
C MET A 110 -1.19 4.93 -2.40
N THR A 111 -0.85 4.16 -3.44
CA THR A 111 0.52 4.14 -3.97
C THR A 111 0.93 5.47 -4.58
N ALA A 112 -0.01 6.19 -5.20
CA ALA A 112 0.23 7.54 -5.69
C ALA A 112 0.44 8.53 -4.54
N ALA A 113 -0.40 8.49 -3.51
CA ALA A 113 -0.26 9.34 -2.33
C ALA A 113 1.07 9.08 -1.59
N ALA A 114 1.45 7.82 -1.41
CA ALA A 114 2.73 7.45 -0.82
C ALA A 114 3.90 8.07 -1.60
N TRP A 115 3.88 7.94 -2.93
CA TRP A 115 4.92 8.51 -3.79
C TRP A 115 4.98 10.04 -3.71
N ALA A 116 3.83 10.72 -3.57
CA ALA A 116 3.78 12.16 -3.38
C ALA A 116 4.49 12.63 -2.10
N HIS A 117 4.55 11.77 -1.08
CA HIS A 117 5.29 12.00 0.17
C HIS A 117 6.72 11.43 0.14
N GLY A 118 7.20 10.96 -1.01
CA GLY A 118 8.51 10.34 -1.12
C GLY A 118 8.61 8.96 -0.46
N VAL A 119 7.48 8.30 -0.24
CA VAL A 119 7.40 6.97 0.35
C VAL A 119 7.21 5.94 -0.77
N GLY A 120 8.17 5.03 -0.89
CA GLY A 120 8.10 3.90 -1.82
C GLY A 120 7.12 2.82 -1.33
N SER A 121 6.42 2.16 -2.26
CA SER A 121 5.47 1.09 -1.96
C SER A 121 5.50 -0.02 -3.00
#